data_bd6c188953ade3d7c46cfe384e59ac99
#
_entry.id   bd6c188953ade3d7c46cfe384e59ac99
#
_cell.length_a   1.000
_cell.length_b   1.000
_cell.length_c   1.000
_cell.angle_alpha   90.00
_cell.angle_beta   90.00
_cell.angle_gamma   90.00
#
_symmetry.space_group_name_H-M   'P 1'
#
loop_
_entity.id
_entity.type
_entity.pdbx_description
1 polymer ?
#
loop_
_entity_poly.entity_id
_entity_poly.type
_entity_poly.pdbx_seq_one_letter_code
_entity_poly.pdbx_strand_id
1 'polypeptide(L)'
;MPFRAPVLLFCSLLLTTGGCQRATAPANHETMDSAVAPTDLQLPTPEGQPLKLSSLRGKYVLVDFWASWCGPCRAESPNLRKIYGQFHSRGLEIYSVSLDVNRDKWLRAVAADQLSWPQVSDLKGWESSGARAYGVTALPFNLLLDPEGRILATDLHGRALGQKISEYIPLD
;
A
#
# COMPACT_ATOMS: atom_id res chain seq x y z
N MET A 1 -60.76 70.76 -27.48
CA MET A 1 -60.49 69.36 -27.75
C MET A 1 -58.98 69.18 -27.68
N PRO A 2 -58.43 68.58 -26.66
CA PRO A 2 -56.99 68.52 -26.47
C PRO A 2 -56.35 67.26 -27.09
N PHE A 3 -55.35 67.49 -27.86
CA PHE A 3 -54.47 66.44 -28.38
C PHE A 3 -53.58 65.84 -27.26
N ARG A 4 -53.63 64.59 -27.11
CA ARG A 4 -52.74 63.79 -26.21
C ARG A 4 -51.65 63.13 -27.07
N ALA A 5 -50.42 63.52 -26.87
CA ALA A 5 -49.25 62.83 -27.42
C ALA A 5 -48.92 61.58 -26.66
N PRO A 6 -48.44 60.48 -27.30
CA PRO A 6 -48.01 59.30 -26.61
C PRO A 6 -46.54 59.44 -26.19
N VAL A 7 -46.28 59.04 -24.92
CA VAL A 7 -44.96 58.93 -24.33
C VAL A 7 -44.34 57.61 -24.80
N LEU A 8 -43.25 57.74 -25.55
CA LEU A 8 -42.43 56.60 -25.92
C LEU A 8 -41.54 56.18 -24.73
N LEU A 9 -41.84 55.03 -24.12
CA LEU A 9 -40.97 54.42 -23.16
C LEU A 9 -39.86 53.61 -23.87
N PHE A 10 -38.64 54.18 -23.76
CA PHE A 10 -37.42 53.38 -24.11
C PHE A 10 -37.17 52.31 -23.11
N CYS A 11 -37.41 51.08 -23.48
CA CYS A 11 -37.05 49.93 -22.70
C CYS A 11 -35.59 49.55 -23.02
N SER A 12 -34.66 49.96 -22.16
CA SER A 12 -33.25 49.55 -22.25
C SER A 12 -33.12 48.10 -21.90
N LEU A 13 -32.87 47.26 -22.89
CA LEU A 13 -32.60 45.83 -22.74
C LEU A 13 -31.15 45.66 -22.28
N LEU A 14 -30.93 45.46 -20.96
CA LEU A 14 -29.66 45.06 -20.40
C LEU A 14 -29.44 43.58 -20.69
N LEU A 15 -28.57 43.26 -21.66
CA LEU A 15 -28.05 41.94 -21.89
C LEU A 15 -27.05 41.60 -20.75
N THR A 16 -27.48 40.88 -19.76
CA THR A 16 -26.58 40.22 -18.81
C THR A 16 -26.03 38.94 -19.44
N THR A 17 -24.80 39.00 -19.92
CA THR A 17 -24.03 37.83 -20.31
C THR A 17 -23.66 37.05 -19.04
N GLY A 18 -24.48 36.05 -18.67
CA GLY A 18 -24.18 35.10 -17.63
C GLY A 18 -23.01 34.21 -18.08
N GLY A 19 -21.81 34.53 -17.65
CA GLY A 19 -20.65 33.67 -17.76
C GLY A 19 -20.87 32.41 -16.92
N CYS A 20 -21.06 31.26 -17.58
CA CYS A 20 -20.97 29.95 -16.93
C CYS A 20 -19.52 29.76 -16.43
N GLN A 21 -19.26 30.18 -15.20
CA GLN A 21 -18.06 29.73 -14.50
C GLN A 21 -18.23 28.26 -14.20
N ARG A 22 -17.58 27.43 -15.00
CA ARG A 22 -17.38 26.02 -14.74
C ARG A 22 -16.52 25.96 -13.47
N ALA A 23 -17.15 25.70 -12.33
CA ALA A 23 -16.45 25.37 -11.10
C ALA A 23 -15.70 24.04 -11.37
N THR A 24 -14.42 24.15 -11.68
CA THR A 24 -13.50 23.03 -11.57
C THR A 24 -13.34 22.78 -10.08
N ALA A 25 -14.08 21.80 -9.55
CA ALA A 25 -13.79 21.25 -8.25
C ALA A 25 -12.34 20.75 -8.28
N PRO A 26 -11.49 21.11 -7.30
CA PRO A 26 -10.20 20.49 -7.17
C PRO A 26 -10.47 18.99 -6.95
N ALA A 27 -10.00 18.16 -7.87
CA ALA A 27 -9.87 16.75 -7.61
C ALA A 27 -8.88 16.65 -6.43
N ASN A 28 -9.43 16.47 -5.22
CA ASN A 28 -8.63 16.06 -4.09
C ASN A 28 -8.11 14.65 -4.42
N HIS A 29 -6.97 14.62 -5.08
CA HIS A 29 -6.06 13.50 -5.06
C HIS A 29 -5.47 13.54 -3.64
N GLU A 30 -6.25 13.10 -2.65
CA GLU A 30 -5.71 12.70 -1.37
C GLU A 30 -4.80 11.53 -1.69
N THR A 31 -3.54 11.87 -1.89
CA THR A 31 -2.45 10.92 -1.92
C THR A 31 -2.52 10.13 -0.61
N MET A 32 -2.75 8.82 -0.70
CA MET A 32 -2.62 7.88 0.42
C MET A 32 -1.15 7.80 0.92
N ASP A 33 -0.38 8.81 0.64
CA ASP A 33 1.07 8.92 0.67
C ASP A 33 1.61 9.41 2.01
N SER A 34 0.90 9.19 3.13
CA SER A 34 1.42 9.52 4.48
C SER A 34 0.66 8.85 5.62
N ALA A 35 -0.15 7.83 5.38
CA ALA A 35 -0.81 7.12 6.47
C ALA A 35 0.23 6.28 7.24
N VAL A 36 0.40 6.56 8.53
CA VAL A 36 1.14 5.69 9.44
C VAL A 36 0.52 4.29 9.37
N ALA A 37 1.34 3.25 9.32
CA ALA A 37 0.85 1.88 9.36
C ALA A 37 -0.18 1.72 10.49
N PRO A 38 -1.38 1.20 10.23
CA PRO A 38 -2.53 1.34 11.13
C PRO A 38 -2.36 0.64 12.47
N THR A 39 -1.45 -0.32 12.59
CA THR A 39 -1.25 -1.10 13.82
C THR A 39 0.17 -1.63 13.90
N ASP A 40 0.80 -1.51 15.07
CA ASP A 40 2.06 -2.20 15.33
C ASP A 40 1.81 -3.71 15.42
N LEU A 41 2.11 -4.41 14.34
CA LEU A 41 1.88 -5.83 14.23
C LEU A 41 2.93 -6.61 15.00
N GLN A 42 2.49 -7.53 15.86
CA GLN A 42 3.35 -8.46 16.57
C GLN A 42 2.85 -9.88 16.35
N LEU A 43 3.65 -10.70 15.71
CA LEU A 43 3.33 -12.12 15.41
C LEU A 43 4.51 -13.02 15.76
N PRO A 44 4.25 -14.33 16.02
CA PRO A 44 5.32 -15.31 16.29
C PRO A 44 6.19 -15.59 15.06
N THR A 45 7.49 -15.69 15.26
CA THR A 45 8.45 -16.24 14.29
C THR A 45 8.33 -17.79 14.20
N PRO A 46 9.04 -18.44 13.27
CA PRO A 46 9.16 -19.88 13.23
C PRO A 46 9.58 -20.53 14.57
N GLU A 47 10.38 -19.85 15.36
CA GLU A 47 10.86 -20.28 16.68
C GLU A 47 9.85 -19.99 17.80
N GLY A 48 8.72 -19.36 17.48
CA GLY A 48 7.66 -18.98 18.43
C GLY A 48 7.95 -17.67 19.19
N GLN A 49 9.02 -16.95 18.84
CA GLN A 49 9.34 -15.68 19.46
C GLN A 49 8.50 -14.54 18.86
N PRO A 50 7.95 -13.63 19.67
CA PRO A 50 7.19 -12.49 19.16
C PRO A 50 8.13 -11.52 18.44
N LEU A 51 7.80 -11.19 17.18
CA LEU A 51 8.50 -10.17 16.40
C LEU A 51 7.54 -9.01 16.11
N LYS A 52 7.90 -7.82 16.57
CA LYS A 52 7.16 -6.58 16.32
C LYS A 52 7.60 -5.95 15.01
N LEU A 53 6.67 -5.49 14.21
CA LEU A 53 6.96 -4.72 13.00
C LEU A 53 7.71 -3.42 13.36
N SER A 54 7.34 -2.76 14.46
CA SER A 54 8.01 -1.56 14.95
C SER A 54 9.48 -1.77 15.36
N SER A 55 9.92 -3.00 15.63
CA SER A 55 11.33 -3.29 15.89
C SER A 55 12.23 -3.13 14.65
N LEU A 56 11.64 -2.99 13.47
CA LEU A 56 12.33 -2.76 12.20
C LEU A 56 12.37 -1.27 11.80
N ARG A 57 11.93 -0.36 12.67
CA ARG A 57 12.05 1.09 12.45
C ARG A 57 13.49 1.48 12.16
N GLY A 58 13.66 2.52 11.35
CA GLY A 58 14.97 2.94 10.84
C GLY A 58 15.36 2.27 9.52
N LYS A 59 14.56 1.29 9.07
CA LYS A 59 14.67 0.65 7.75
C LYS A 59 13.42 0.89 6.91
N TYR A 60 13.57 0.82 5.59
CA TYR A 60 12.43 0.57 4.71
C TYR A 60 11.96 -0.86 4.91
N VAL A 61 10.67 -1.08 5.08
CA VAL A 61 10.13 -2.42 5.34
C VAL A 61 9.08 -2.79 4.31
N LEU A 62 9.32 -3.89 3.59
CA LEU A 62 8.27 -4.51 2.78
C LEU A 62 7.51 -5.50 3.68
N VAL A 63 6.27 -5.16 4.03
CA VAL A 63 5.36 -6.11 4.69
C VAL A 63 4.68 -6.92 3.60
N ASP A 64 4.94 -8.23 3.57
CA ASP A 64 4.47 -9.13 2.52
C ASP A 64 3.51 -10.18 3.10
N PHE A 65 2.26 -10.18 2.63
CA PHE A 65 1.25 -11.17 3.03
C PHE A 65 1.17 -12.27 1.98
N TRP A 66 1.39 -13.50 2.43
CA TRP A 66 1.48 -14.67 1.57
C TRP A 66 0.99 -15.95 2.24
N ALA A 67 1.06 -17.08 1.54
CA ALA A 67 0.86 -18.40 2.14
C ALA A 67 1.50 -19.50 1.28
N SER A 68 1.80 -20.64 1.90
CA SER A 68 2.38 -21.79 1.22
C SER A 68 1.50 -22.35 0.09
N TRP A 69 0.20 -22.18 0.22
CA TRP A 69 -0.81 -22.62 -0.76
C TRP A 69 -1.14 -21.56 -1.82
N CYS A 70 -0.59 -20.34 -1.70
CA CYS A 70 -0.81 -19.26 -2.65
C CYS A 70 0.14 -19.38 -3.84
N GLY A 71 -0.33 -19.92 -4.96
CA GLY A 71 0.47 -20.09 -6.18
C GLY A 71 1.12 -18.80 -6.69
N PRO A 72 0.37 -17.69 -6.86
CA PRO A 72 0.94 -16.40 -7.28
C PRO A 72 2.00 -15.86 -6.31
N CYS A 73 1.81 -16.01 -4.98
CA CYS A 73 2.81 -15.60 -3.99
C CYS A 73 4.12 -16.37 -4.17
N ARG A 74 4.03 -17.70 -4.38
CA ARG A 74 5.18 -18.56 -4.61
C ARG A 74 5.90 -18.21 -5.92
N ALA A 75 5.15 -17.80 -6.94
CA ALA A 75 5.72 -17.31 -8.20
C ALA A 75 6.46 -15.97 -8.04
N GLU A 76 6.08 -15.13 -7.07
CA GLU A 76 6.74 -13.86 -6.76
C GLU A 76 8.03 -14.05 -5.91
N SER A 77 8.18 -15.15 -5.19
CA SER A 77 9.33 -15.42 -4.31
C SER A 77 10.71 -15.22 -4.96
N PRO A 78 10.96 -15.64 -6.22
CA PRO A 78 12.24 -15.35 -6.89
C PRO A 78 12.52 -13.86 -7.06
N ASN A 79 11.48 -13.05 -7.34
CA ASN A 79 11.62 -11.58 -7.45
C ASN A 79 11.92 -10.97 -6.08
N LEU A 80 11.23 -11.39 -5.02
CA LEU A 80 11.49 -10.92 -3.65
C LEU A 80 12.92 -11.24 -3.22
N ARG A 81 13.44 -12.44 -3.52
CA ARG A 81 14.85 -12.78 -3.24
C ARG A 81 15.83 -11.88 -3.98
N LYS A 82 15.56 -11.56 -5.24
CA LYS A 82 16.39 -10.63 -6.02
C LYS A 82 16.37 -9.24 -5.38
N ILE A 83 15.20 -8.72 -5.04
CA ILE A 83 15.03 -7.43 -4.38
C ILE A 83 15.77 -7.42 -3.04
N TYR A 84 15.57 -8.45 -2.20
CA TYR A 84 16.25 -8.57 -0.91
C TYR A 84 17.77 -8.57 -1.06
N GLY A 85 18.30 -9.36 -1.99
CA GLY A 85 19.74 -9.38 -2.29
C GLY A 85 20.31 -8.05 -2.75
N GLN A 86 19.53 -7.23 -3.45
CA GLN A 86 19.97 -5.92 -3.95
C GLN A 86 19.89 -4.81 -2.90
N PHE A 87 18.86 -4.82 -2.04
CA PHE A 87 18.52 -3.66 -1.21
C PHE A 87 18.70 -3.91 0.30
N HIS A 88 18.84 -5.15 0.77
CA HIS A 88 18.95 -5.44 2.21
C HIS A 88 20.12 -4.72 2.87
N SER A 89 21.32 -4.77 2.27
CA SER A 89 22.51 -4.09 2.81
C SER A 89 22.41 -2.56 2.73
N ARG A 90 21.40 -2.04 2.02
CA ARG A 90 21.12 -0.61 1.84
C ARG A 90 19.95 -0.11 2.70
N GLY A 91 19.44 -0.95 3.60
CA GLY A 91 18.41 -0.56 4.56
C GLY A 91 17.01 -1.05 4.25
N LEU A 92 16.83 -2.00 3.29
CA LEU A 92 15.54 -2.69 3.13
C LEU A 92 15.47 -3.90 4.05
N GLU A 93 14.30 -4.10 4.67
CA GLU A 93 13.94 -5.35 5.32
C GLU A 93 12.64 -5.89 4.72
N ILE A 94 12.43 -7.20 4.78
CA ILE A 94 11.14 -7.82 4.43
C ILE A 94 10.58 -8.46 5.71
N TYR A 95 9.30 -8.23 5.99
CA TYR A 95 8.54 -8.80 7.08
C TYR A 95 7.39 -9.59 6.48
N SER A 96 7.58 -10.89 6.26
CA SER A 96 6.57 -11.74 5.61
C SER A 96 5.62 -12.34 6.62
N VAL A 97 4.31 -12.09 6.42
CA VAL A 97 3.19 -12.56 7.23
C VAL A 97 2.51 -13.71 6.50
N SER A 98 2.66 -14.92 7.02
CA SER A 98 2.02 -16.09 6.44
C SER A 98 0.59 -16.28 6.94
N LEU A 99 -0.34 -16.50 6.01
CA LEU A 99 -1.73 -16.88 6.25
C LEU A 99 -1.94 -18.40 6.22
N ASP A 100 -0.91 -19.15 6.56
CA ASP A 100 -1.03 -20.60 6.73
C ASP A 100 -1.74 -20.95 8.04
N VAL A 101 -2.42 -22.08 8.04
CA VAL A 101 -2.99 -22.70 9.26
C VAL A 101 -2.20 -23.94 9.69
N ASN A 102 -1.18 -24.30 8.89
CA ASN A 102 -0.32 -25.44 9.17
C ASN A 102 1.15 -25.02 9.15
N ARG A 103 1.78 -25.09 10.33
CA ARG A 103 3.16 -24.66 10.52
C ARG A 103 4.15 -25.40 9.63
N ASP A 104 4.00 -26.72 9.48
CA ASP A 104 4.95 -27.51 8.70
C ASP A 104 4.88 -27.21 7.21
N LYS A 105 3.66 -26.95 6.67
CA LYS A 105 3.51 -26.50 5.28
C LYS A 105 4.16 -25.15 5.06
N TRP A 106 3.93 -24.21 5.97
CA TRP A 106 4.56 -22.89 5.96
C TRP A 106 6.09 -23.00 5.95
N LEU A 107 6.68 -23.71 6.91
CA LEU A 107 8.14 -23.80 7.03
C LEU A 107 8.78 -24.53 5.84
N ARG A 108 8.12 -25.59 5.31
CA ARG A 108 8.59 -26.21 4.07
C ARG A 108 8.58 -25.27 2.89
N ALA A 109 7.57 -24.39 2.78
CA ALA A 109 7.50 -23.39 1.72
C ALA A 109 8.60 -22.32 1.89
N VAL A 110 8.82 -21.81 3.10
CA VAL A 110 9.93 -20.88 3.42
C VAL A 110 11.27 -21.46 2.97
N ALA A 111 11.55 -22.74 3.32
CA ALA A 111 12.78 -23.41 2.94
C ALA A 111 12.87 -23.65 1.43
N ALA A 112 11.81 -24.12 0.79
CA ALA A 112 11.78 -24.42 -0.64
C ALA A 112 11.97 -23.17 -1.48
N ASP A 113 11.40 -22.04 -1.08
CA ASP A 113 11.53 -20.75 -1.77
C ASP A 113 12.74 -19.94 -1.28
N GLN A 114 13.53 -20.46 -0.34
CA GLN A 114 14.74 -19.82 0.20
C GLN A 114 14.47 -18.38 0.71
N LEU A 115 13.41 -18.21 1.49
CA LEU A 115 13.01 -16.93 2.05
C LEU A 115 13.84 -16.64 3.30
N SER A 116 14.95 -15.90 3.15
CA SER A 116 15.97 -15.69 4.19
C SER A 116 15.71 -14.50 5.13
N TRP A 117 14.62 -13.81 4.95
CA TRP A 117 14.18 -12.66 5.75
C TRP A 117 13.16 -13.05 6.83
N PRO A 118 12.84 -12.14 7.78
CA PRO A 118 11.86 -12.39 8.84
C PRO A 118 10.52 -12.94 8.37
N GLN A 119 10.15 -14.08 8.95
CA GLN A 119 8.89 -14.77 8.68
C GLN A 119 8.07 -14.83 9.96
N VAL A 120 6.77 -14.51 9.88
CA VAL A 120 5.86 -14.58 11.03
C VAL A 120 4.50 -15.16 10.64
N SER A 121 3.82 -15.79 11.60
CA SER A 121 2.47 -16.31 11.42
C SER A 121 1.80 -16.58 12.77
N ASP A 122 0.52 -16.26 12.90
CA ASP A 122 -0.31 -16.72 14.02
C ASP A 122 -1.07 -18.02 13.70
N LEU A 123 -0.84 -18.58 12.51
CA LEU A 123 -1.43 -19.84 12.01
C LEU A 123 -2.97 -19.81 11.98
N LYS A 124 -3.56 -18.63 11.79
CA LYS A 124 -5.03 -18.42 11.79
C LYS A 124 -5.62 -18.22 10.38
N GLY A 125 -4.83 -18.37 9.33
CA GLY A 125 -5.29 -18.17 7.97
C GLY A 125 -5.85 -16.77 7.76
N TRP A 126 -7.02 -16.66 7.15
CA TRP A 126 -7.72 -15.38 6.95
C TRP A 126 -8.17 -14.71 8.26
N GLU A 127 -8.23 -15.45 9.37
CA GLU A 127 -8.51 -14.91 10.70
C GLU A 127 -7.25 -14.34 11.39
N SER A 128 -6.13 -14.28 10.67
CA SER A 128 -4.89 -13.68 11.17
C SER A 128 -5.13 -12.24 11.64
N SER A 129 -4.60 -11.93 12.82
CA SER A 129 -4.65 -10.56 13.35
C SER A 129 -3.95 -9.56 12.43
N GLY A 130 -2.87 -10.01 11.75
CA GLY A 130 -2.18 -9.20 10.75
C GLY A 130 -3.04 -8.92 9.52
N ALA A 131 -3.67 -9.95 8.94
CA ALA A 131 -4.52 -9.78 7.78
C ALA A 131 -5.69 -8.83 8.07
N ARG A 132 -6.33 -8.98 9.23
CA ARG A 132 -7.44 -8.09 9.64
C ARG A 132 -6.99 -6.66 9.90
N ALA A 133 -5.86 -6.47 10.61
CA ALA A 133 -5.36 -5.14 10.93
C ALA A 133 -5.03 -4.31 9.69
N TYR A 134 -4.59 -4.97 8.62
CA TYR A 134 -4.21 -4.34 7.36
C TYR A 134 -5.25 -4.46 6.25
N GLY A 135 -6.44 -4.99 6.55
CA GLY A 135 -7.54 -5.12 5.59
C GLY A 135 -7.24 -6.04 4.42
N VAL A 136 -6.38 -7.05 4.61
CA VAL A 136 -5.97 -7.97 3.55
C VAL A 136 -7.12 -8.92 3.21
N THR A 137 -7.63 -8.85 1.99
CA THR A 137 -8.75 -9.66 1.50
C THR A 137 -8.36 -10.61 0.37
N ALA A 138 -7.17 -10.44 -0.20
CA ALA A 138 -6.63 -11.30 -1.26
C ALA A 138 -5.11 -11.47 -1.09
N LEU A 139 -4.54 -12.52 -1.71
CA LEU A 139 -3.11 -12.77 -1.76
C LEU A 139 -2.64 -12.92 -3.23
N PRO A 140 -1.41 -12.49 -3.55
CA PRO A 140 -0.46 -11.77 -2.71
C PRO A 140 -0.92 -10.34 -2.38
N PHE A 141 -0.46 -9.79 -1.26
CA PHE A 141 -0.64 -8.37 -0.93
C PHE A 141 0.59 -7.86 -0.19
N ASN A 142 1.01 -6.64 -0.44
CA ASN A 142 2.15 -6.05 0.27
C ASN A 142 2.00 -4.55 0.51
N LEU A 143 2.82 -4.06 1.45
CA LEU A 143 2.96 -2.65 1.77
C LEU A 143 4.45 -2.33 1.88
N LEU A 144 4.89 -1.26 1.24
CA LEU A 144 6.22 -0.69 1.45
C LEU A 144 6.10 0.43 2.49
N LEU A 145 6.90 0.32 3.55
CA LEU A 145 6.96 1.31 4.62
C LEU A 145 8.28 2.05 4.60
N ASP A 146 8.26 3.34 4.97
CA ASP A 146 9.47 4.11 5.22
C ASP A 146 10.08 3.81 6.61
N PRO A 147 11.27 4.37 6.96
CA PRO A 147 11.91 4.16 8.26
C PRO A 147 11.06 4.58 9.47
N GLU A 148 10.14 5.52 9.30
CA GLU A 148 9.19 5.98 10.32
C GLU A 148 7.93 5.12 10.36
N GLY A 149 7.75 4.19 9.38
CA GLY A 149 6.61 3.27 9.25
C GLY A 149 5.40 3.88 8.59
N ARG A 150 5.56 4.93 7.80
CA ARG A 150 4.50 5.45 6.93
C ARG A 150 4.42 4.60 5.67
N ILE A 151 3.21 4.41 5.17
CA ILE A 151 2.99 3.63 3.95
C ILE A 151 3.42 4.48 2.74
N LEU A 152 4.35 3.95 1.95
CA LEU A 152 4.83 4.54 0.70
C LEU A 152 4.11 4.00 -0.53
N ALA A 153 3.72 2.73 -0.48
CA ALA A 153 3.01 2.07 -1.58
C ALA A 153 2.33 0.79 -1.08
N THR A 154 1.35 0.31 -1.84
CA THR A 154 0.62 -0.93 -1.56
C THR A 154 0.45 -1.74 -2.84
N ASP A 155 0.36 -3.07 -2.69
CA ASP A 155 -0.03 -4.02 -3.74
C ASP A 155 0.83 -3.94 -5.01
N LEU A 156 2.16 -3.84 -4.84
CA LEU A 156 3.14 -3.80 -5.93
C LEU A 156 3.83 -5.15 -6.11
N HIS A 157 3.95 -5.60 -7.36
CA HIS A 157 4.53 -6.90 -7.71
C HIS A 157 5.51 -6.80 -8.88
N GLY A 158 6.35 -7.82 -9.03
CA GLY A 158 7.28 -7.94 -10.14
C GLY A 158 8.20 -6.74 -10.29
N ARG A 159 8.31 -6.24 -11.51
CA ARG A 159 9.18 -5.11 -11.84
C ARG A 159 8.76 -3.82 -11.12
N ALA A 160 7.47 -3.57 -10.99
CA ALA A 160 6.95 -2.34 -10.38
C ALA A 160 7.39 -2.20 -8.91
N LEU A 161 7.41 -3.31 -8.15
CA LEU A 161 7.91 -3.32 -6.78
C LEU A 161 9.39 -2.92 -6.70
N GLY A 162 10.25 -3.52 -7.53
CA GLY A 162 11.67 -3.18 -7.56
C GLY A 162 11.94 -1.73 -7.97
N GLN A 163 11.20 -1.21 -8.95
CA GLN A 163 11.25 0.19 -9.37
C GLN A 163 10.86 1.13 -8.23
N LYS A 164 9.75 0.84 -7.55
CA LYS A 164 9.28 1.67 -6.42
C LYS A 164 10.29 1.69 -5.28
N ILE A 165 10.89 0.56 -4.92
CA ILE A 165 11.93 0.50 -3.89
C ILE A 165 13.15 1.34 -4.31
N SER A 166 13.57 1.29 -5.58
CA SER A 166 14.73 2.05 -6.06
C SER A 166 14.53 3.58 -6.06
N GLU A 167 13.28 4.07 -6.01
CA GLU A 167 13.00 5.51 -5.83
C GLU A 167 13.45 6.01 -4.45
N TYR A 168 13.44 5.15 -3.43
CA TYR A 168 13.79 5.50 -2.04
C TYR A 168 15.17 4.97 -1.63
N ILE A 169 15.62 3.88 -2.24
CA ILE A 169 16.90 3.21 -1.96
C ILE A 169 17.66 3.09 -3.29
N PRO A 170 18.43 4.12 -3.70
CA PRO A 170 19.12 4.09 -4.98
C PRO A 170 20.17 2.94 -5.06
N LEU A 171 20.28 2.35 -6.24
CA LEU A 171 21.37 1.45 -6.60
C LEU A 171 22.44 2.33 -7.26
N ASP A 172 23.48 2.69 -6.52
CA ASP A 172 24.60 3.49 -7.04
C ASP A 172 25.34 2.73 -8.15
#